data_84fad025c0fa99fc95b09c3d80865f44
#
_entry.id   84fad025c0fa99fc95b09c3d80865f44
#
_cell.length_a   1.000
_cell.length_b   1.000
_cell.length_c   1.000
_cell.angle_alpha   90.00
_cell.angle_beta   90.00
_cell.angle_gamma   90.00
#
_symmetry.space_group_name_H-M   'P 1'
#
loop_
_entity.id
_entity.type
_entity.pdbx_description
1 polymer ?
#
loop_
_entity_poly.entity_id
_entity_poly.type
_entity_poly.pdbx_seq_one_letter_code
_entity_poly.pdbx_strand_id
1 'polypeptide(L)'
;CSSCHGMEGRGNGPVTPYLKIKVPDLTSLKKNNKGIYPLDKVMSAIDGSRAVRAHGDREMPVWGEIFRKETEGAKYSELTALLKGKLIAEYVSTLQR
;
A
#
# COMPACT_ATOMS: atom_id res chain seq x y z
N CYS A 1 -3.28 -6.88 2.77
CA CYS A 1 -1.84 -6.64 2.50
C CYS A 1 -1.01 -7.92 2.62
N SER A 2 -1.11 -8.63 3.73
CA SER A 2 -0.25 -9.81 3.96
C SER A 2 -0.48 -10.95 2.97
N SER A 3 -1.68 -11.05 2.38
CA SER A 3 -1.96 -12.08 1.36
C SER A 3 -1.02 -11.97 0.16
N CYS A 4 -0.65 -10.77 -0.20
CA CYS A 4 0.27 -10.49 -1.31
C CYS A 4 1.68 -10.18 -0.82
N HIS A 5 1.79 -9.23 0.12
CA HIS A 5 3.11 -8.76 0.56
C HIS A 5 3.77 -9.65 1.62
N GLY A 6 3.04 -10.60 2.21
CA GLY A 6 3.55 -11.45 3.27
C GLY A 6 3.45 -10.81 4.65
N MET A 7 3.57 -11.61 5.69
CA MET A 7 3.47 -11.13 7.08
C MET A 7 4.61 -10.17 7.46
N GLU A 8 5.77 -10.33 6.81
CA GLU A 8 6.93 -9.47 7.05
C GLU A 8 7.10 -8.39 5.97
N GLY A 9 6.20 -8.32 5.00
CA GLY A 9 6.24 -7.33 3.93
C GLY A 9 7.24 -7.60 2.82
N ARG A 10 7.74 -8.82 2.69
CA ARG A 10 8.79 -9.16 1.72
C ARG A 10 8.30 -9.46 0.30
N GLY A 11 7.01 -9.39 0.05
CA GLY A 11 6.45 -9.70 -1.26
C GLY A 11 6.26 -11.18 -1.51
N ASN A 12 6.20 -11.98 -0.48
CA ASN A 12 6.10 -13.43 -0.53
C ASN A 12 4.80 -13.96 0.08
N GLY A 13 3.72 -13.20 -0.04
CA GLY A 13 2.42 -13.65 0.46
C GLY A 13 1.91 -14.90 -0.26
N PRO A 14 0.98 -15.64 0.36
CA PRO A 14 0.51 -16.92 -0.18
C PRO A 14 -0.18 -16.84 -1.54
N VAL A 15 -0.69 -15.67 -1.94
CA VAL A 15 -1.35 -15.53 -3.25
C VAL A 15 -0.40 -15.12 -4.36
N THR A 16 0.88 -14.84 -4.07
CA THR A 16 1.82 -14.37 -5.09
C THR A 16 1.99 -15.30 -6.28
N PRO A 17 1.95 -16.65 -6.13
CA PRO A 17 2.05 -17.54 -7.28
C PRO A 17 0.91 -17.38 -8.30
N TYR A 18 -0.19 -16.79 -7.89
CA TYR A 18 -1.39 -16.62 -8.74
C TYR A 18 -1.48 -15.23 -9.37
N LEU A 19 -0.51 -14.34 -9.09
CA LEU A 19 -0.50 -12.98 -9.61
C LEU A 19 0.36 -12.88 -10.86
N LYS A 20 -0.06 -12.02 -11.79
CA LYS A 20 0.66 -11.80 -13.06
C LYS A 20 1.91 -10.95 -12.88
N ILE A 21 1.97 -10.17 -11.81
CA ILE A 21 3.07 -9.25 -11.54
C ILE A 21 3.80 -9.66 -10.28
N LYS A 22 5.06 -9.20 -10.17
CA LYS A 22 5.85 -9.39 -8.96
C LYS A 22 5.38 -8.41 -7.89
N VAL A 23 5.09 -8.93 -6.71
CA VAL A 23 4.71 -8.08 -5.56
C VAL A 23 5.96 -7.44 -4.97
N PRO A 24 5.99 -6.12 -4.80
CA PRO A 24 7.16 -5.44 -4.25
C PRO A 24 7.50 -5.89 -2.83
N ASP A 25 8.80 -5.95 -2.56
CA ASP A 25 9.33 -6.15 -1.21
C ASP A 25 9.24 -4.81 -0.46
N LEU A 26 8.33 -4.73 0.49
CA LEU A 26 8.08 -3.50 1.25
C LEU A 26 9.21 -3.18 2.24
N THR A 27 10.09 -4.12 2.54
CA THR A 27 11.19 -3.90 3.48
C THR A 27 12.37 -3.15 2.86
N SER A 28 12.37 -2.99 1.54
CA SER A 28 13.44 -2.36 0.78
C SER A 28 13.10 -0.98 0.20
N LEU A 29 11.96 -0.40 0.57
CA LEU A 29 11.53 0.88 0.02
C LEU A 29 12.48 2.02 0.35
N LYS A 30 12.95 2.08 1.57
CA LYS A 30 13.93 3.07 2.03
C LYS A 30 15.26 2.89 1.32
N LYS A 31 15.75 1.65 1.25
CA LYS A 31 17.01 1.32 0.59
C LYS A 31 16.98 1.69 -0.89
N ASN A 32 15.89 1.40 -1.57
CA ASN A 32 15.72 1.69 -3.00
C ASN A 32 15.44 3.17 -3.28
N ASN A 33 15.27 3.98 -2.24
CA ASN A 33 15.03 5.42 -2.35
C ASN A 33 16.14 6.23 -1.68
N LYS A 34 17.38 5.83 -1.87
CA LYS A 34 18.58 6.54 -1.38
C LYS A 34 18.61 6.75 0.13
N GLY A 35 18.06 5.80 0.88
CA GLY A 35 18.05 5.84 2.34
C GLY A 35 16.93 6.66 2.96
N ILE A 36 16.00 7.16 2.14
CA ILE A 36 14.85 7.94 2.61
C ILE A 36 13.58 7.14 2.38
N TYR A 37 12.81 6.88 3.44
CA TYR A 37 11.53 6.20 3.30
C TYR A 37 10.53 7.09 2.57
N PRO A 38 9.98 6.63 1.41
CA PRO A 38 9.11 7.47 0.59
C PRO A 38 7.66 7.45 1.09
N LEU A 39 7.40 8.07 2.24
CA LEU A 39 6.10 8.05 2.91
C LEU A 39 4.95 8.48 1.98
N ASP A 40 5.12 9.60 1.27
CA ASP A 40 4.06 10.13 0.40
C ASP A 40 3.74 9.18 -0.75
N LYS A 41 4.75 8.57 -1.33
CA LYS A 41 4.56 7.59 -2.40
C LYS A 41 3.85 6.34 -1.91
N VAL A 42 4.19 5.89 -0.70
CA VAL A 42 3.56 4.73 -0.09
C VAL A 42 2.09 5.02 0.22
N MET A 43 1.81 6.17 0.80
CA MET A 43 0.43 6.60 1.08
C MET A 43 -0.39 6.69 -0.20
N SER A 44 0.19 7.27 -1.27
CA SER A 44 -0.50 7.38 -2.56
C SER A 44 -0.75 6.02 -3.21
N ALA A 45 0.17 5.08 -3.05
CA ALA A 45 -0.01 3.72 -3.57
C ALA A 45 -1.13 2.99 -2.84
N ILE A 46 -1.22 3.14 -1.54
CA ILE A 46 -2.28 2.53 -0.72
C ILE A 46 -3.64 3.16 -1.06
N ASP A 47 -3.70 4.48 -1.10
CA ASP A 47 -4.92 5.22 -1.41
C ASP A 47 -5.38 4.99 -2.85
N GLY A 48 -4.46 4.72 -3.75
CA GLY A 48 -4.75 4.56 -5.17
C GLY A 48 -4.80 5.88 -5.94
N SER A 49 -4.45 6.98 -5.31
CA SER A 49 -4.44 8.31 -5.95
C SER A 49 -3.31 8.46 -6.96
N ARG A 50 -2.24 7.68 -6.80
CA ARG A 50 -1.12 7.71 -7.72
C ARG A 50 -1.41 6.83 -8.93
N ALA A 51 -1.25 7.38 -10.14
CA ALA A 51 -1.39 6.63 -11.37
C ALA A 51 -0.19 5.69 -11.56
N VAL A 52 -0.27 4.50 -10.98
CA VAL A 52 0.73 3.44 -11.19
C VAL A 52 0.41 2.66 -12.46
N ARG A 53 -0.53 3.16 -13.26
CA ARG A 53 -1.10 2.44 -14.40
C ARG A 53 -0.40 2.67 -15.72
N ALA A 54 0.75 3.30 -15.73
CA ALA A 54 1.51 3.46 -16.97
C ALA A 54 1.84 2.12 -17.63
N HIS A 55 1.72 1.04 -16.89
CA HIS A 55 2.12 -0.30 -17.32
C HIS A 55 0.97 -1.33 -17.31
N GLY A 56 -0.29 -0.89 -17.31
CA GLY A 56 -1.43 -1.78 -17.35
C GLY A 56 -2.32 -1.72 -16.12
N ASP A 57 -3.08 -2.77 -15.89
CA ASP A 57 -4.05 -2.83 -14.80
C ASP A 57 -3.39 -2.82 -13.43
N ARG A 58 -4.07 -2.16 -12.50
CA ARG A 58 -3.66 -2.12 -11.11
C ARG A 58 -4.06 -3.44 -10.44
N GLU A 59 -3.06 -4.21 -10.01
CA GLU A 59 -3.29 -5.47 -9.30
C GLU A 59 -3.53 -5.25 -7.80
N MET A 60 -2.92 -4.22 -7.22
CA MET A 60 -3.16 -3.86 -5.83
C MET A 60 -4.48 -3.12 -5.69
N PRO A 61 -5.37 -3.53 -4.76
CA PRO A 61 -6.64 -2.83 -4.55
C PRO A 61 -6.46 -1.36 -4.20
N VAL A 62 -7.45 -0.55 -4.58
CA VAL A 62 -7.51 0.88 -4.22
C VAL A 62 -8.07 0.96 -2.81
N TRP A 63 -7.19 0.88 -1.82
CA TRP A 63 -7.60 0.82 -0.41
C TRP A 63 -8.32 2.08 0.07
N GLY A 64 -7.98 3.24 -0.50
CA GLY A 64 -8.69 4.46 -0.18
C GLY A 64 -10.19 4.38 -0.46
N GLU A 65 -10.57 3.78 -1.59
CA GLU A 65 -11.99 3.59 -1.92
C GLU A 65 -12.66 2.62 -0.94
N ILE A 66 -11.97 1.54 -0.57
CA ILE A 66 -12.49 0.56 0.36
C ILE A 66 -12.71 1.21 1.73
N PHE A 67 -11.75 2.00 2.21
CA PHE A 67 -11.85 2.68 3.49
C PHE A 67 -12.96 3.74 3.50
N ARG A 68 -13.12 4.49 2.41
CA ARG A 68 -14.21 5.46 2.28
C ARG A 68 -15.57 4.78 2.28
N LYS A 69 -15.66 3.63 1.62
CA LYS A 69 -16.90 2.86 1.56
C LYS A 69 -17.31 2.30 2.92
N GLU A 70 -16.33 1.82 3.71
CA GLU A 70 -16.57 1.34 5.06
C GLU A 70 -17.15 2.41 5.98
N THR A 71 -16.82 3.68 5.72
CA THR A 71 -17.26 4.82 6.52
C THR A 71 -18.27 5.69 5.78
N GLU A 72 -18.89 5.16 4.73
CA GLU A 72 -19.89 5.88 3.93
C GLU A 72 -21.02 6.39 4.80
N GLY A 73 -21.35 7.66 4.66
CA GLY A 73 -22.35 8.34 5.48
C GLY A 73 -21.82 8.90 6.78
N ALA A 74 -20.60 8.57 7.18
CA ALA A 74 -19.97 9.16 8.37
C ALA A 74 -19.46 10.56 8.07
N LYS A 75 -19.47 11.43 9.06
CA LYS A 75 -19.11 12.85 8.91
C LYS A 75 -17.67 13.06 8.42
N TYR A 76 -16.74 12.22 8.86
CA TYR A 76 -15.31 12.35 8.53
C TYR A 76 -14.78 11.18 7.70
N SER A 77 -15.57 10.70 6.76
CA SER A 77 -15.21 9.54 5.93
C SER A 77 -13.88 9.72 5.20
N GLU A 78 -13.66 10.86 4.54
CA GLU A 78 -12.41 11.14 3.82
C GLU A 78 -11.22 11.22 4.76
N LEU A 79 -11.37 11.88 5.89
CA LEU A 79 -10.31 11.98 6.88
C LEU A 79 -9.96 10.62 7.48
N THR A 80 -10.98 9.83 7.77
CA THR A 80 -10.78 8.48 8.32
C THR A 80 -10.02 7.59 7.34
N ALA A 81 -10.37 7.64 6.05
CA ALA A 81 -9.68 6.87 5.02
C ALA A 81 -8.21 7.30 4.91
N LEU A 82 -7.94 8.60 4.93
CA LEU A 82 -6.58 9.13 4.88
C LEU A 82 -5.76 8.67 6.08
N LEU A 83 -6.33 8.73 7.28
CA LEU A 83 -5.64 8.30 8.50
C LEU A 83 -5.35 6.80 8.51
N LYS A 84 -6.24 5.97 8.01
CA LYS A 84 -5.99 4.53 7.88
C LYS A 84 -4.81 4.27 6.95
N GLY A 85 -4.77 4.93 5.80
CA GLY A 85 -3.66 4.81 4.85
C GLY A 85 -2.34 5.26 5.47
N LYS A 86 -2.36 6.37 6.21
CA LYS A 86 -1.17 6.89 6.90
C LYS A 86 -0.65 5.91 7.95
N LEU A 87 -1.54 5.34 8.76
CA LEU A 87 -1.15 4.36 9.79
C LEU A 87 -0.50 3.12 9.17
N ILE A 88 -1.04 2.64 8.07
CA ILE A 88 -0.46 1.50 7.34
C ILE A 88 0.92 1.87 6.80
N ALA A 89 1.05 3.04 6.18
CA ALA A 89 2.32 3.51 5.64
C ALA A 89 3.37 3.69 6.74
N GLU A 90 2.99 4.20 7.89
CA GLU A 90 3.88 4.33 9.05
C GLU A 90 4.31 2.97 9.59
N TYR A 91 3.39 2.00 9.62
CA TYR A 91 3.75 0.64 10.00
C TYR A 91 4.78 0.06 9.04
N VAL A 92 4.60 0.21 7.75
CA VAL A 92 5.54 -0.26 6.74
C VAL A 92 6.92 0.39 6.94
N SER A 93 6.97 1.64 7.40
CA SER A 93 8.24 2.30 7.69
C SER A 93 9.05 1.56 8.76
N THR A 94 8.38 0.88 9.68
CA THR A 94 9.06 0.10 10.73
C THR A 94 9.66 -1.20 10.22
N LEU A 95 9.25 -1.66 9.04
CA LEU A 95 9.74 -2.90 8.43
C LEU A 95 10.99 -2.70 7.59
N GLN A 96 11.47 -1.48 7.44
CA GLN A 96 12.60 -1.17 6.57
C GLN A 96 13.91 -1.78 7.08
N ARG A 97 14.69 -2.30 6.13
CA ARG A 97 16.01 -2.89 6.38
C ARG A 97 17.14 -1.96 5.99
#